data_98c7fe9f7f7a21c09efb6843127c9bc0
#
_entry.id   98c7fe9f7f7a21c09efb6843127c9bc0
#
_cell.length_a   1.000
_cell.length_b   1.000
_cell.length_c   1.000
_cell.angle_alpha   90.00
_cell.angle_beta   90.00
_cell.angle_gamma   90.00
#
_symmetry.space_group_name_H-M   'P 1'
#
loop_
_entity.id
_entity.type
_entity.pdbx_description
1 polymer ?
#
loop_
_entity_poly.entity_id
_entity_poly.type
_entity_poly.pdbx_seq_one_letter_code
_entity_poly.pdbx_strand_id
1 'polypeptide(L)'
;TANGKPGVHHVLARAIKDMFPRYRVMRGYHVVRRGGWDTHGLPVEIEVERMLGFTSKAQIEEYGIERFNQLCRRSVFAYIQDWERLTERIGYWVDLQDAYVTFTNDYIESVWWILKQLWQKKLLYQGFKILPYCPRCETSLSSHEMSLGYHEVRERAITAKFPLSDGENRFILA
;
A
#
# COMPACT_ATOMS: atom_id res chain seq x y z
N THR A 1 0.95 -2.88 5.73
CA THR A 1 2.29 -2.76 6.34
C THR A 1 2.22 -2.89 7.85
N ALA A 2 3.26 -3.41 8.49
CA ALA A 2 3.35 -3.56 9.95
C ALA A 2 3.92 -2.31 10.65
N ASN A 3 3.85 -1.16 10.02
CA ASN A 3 4.33 0.14 10.53
C ASN A 3 3.31 0.91 11.39
N GLY A 4 2.26 0.24 11.85
CA GLY A 4 1.25 0.76 12.75
C GLY A 4 0.62 -0.33 13.62
N LYS A 5 -0.08 0.09 14.68
CA LYS A 5 -0.80 -0.84 15.55
C LYS A 5 -1.99 -1.48 14.83
N PRO A 6 -2.26 -2.77 15.10
CA PRO A 6 -3.41 -3.44 14.49
C PRO A 6 -4.74 -2.83 14.97
N GLY A 7 -5.69 -2.64 14.04
CA GLY A 7 -7.04 -2.17 14.33
C GLY A 7 -8.11 -3.27 14.22
N VAL A 8 -9.34 -2.95 14.62
CA VAL A 8 -10.48 -3.89 14.63
C VAL A 8 -10.77 -4.48 13.24
N HIS A 9 -10.65 -3.68 12.19
CA HIS A 9 -10.84 -4.13 10.80
C HIS A 9 -9.86 -5.25 10.38
N HIS A 10 -8.65 -5.26 10.95
CA HIS A 10 -7.70 -6.34 10.73
C HIS A 10 -8.15 -7.65 11.39
N VAL A 11 -8.81 -7.57 12.54
CA VAL A 11 -9.39 -8.75 13.23
C VAL A 11 -10.48 -9.38 12.38
N LEU A 12 -11.40 -8.56 11.87
CA LEU A 12 -12.49 -9.03 11.00
C LEU A 12 -11.97 -9.75 9.76
N ALA A 13 -11.01 -9.12 9.04
CA ALA A 13 -10.42 -9.72 7.86
C ALA A 13 -9.71 -11.06 8.16
N ARG A 14 -9.01 -11.14 9.29
CA ARG A 14 -8.32 -12.36 9.73
C ARG A 14 -9.29 -13.46 10.13
N ALA A 15 -10.36 -13.14 10.86
CA ALA A 15 -11.39 -14.11 11.25
C ALA A 15 -12.03 -14.75 10.03
N ILE A 16 -12.39 -13.96 9.02
CA ILE A 16 -12.96 -14.47 7.76
C ILE A 16 -11.95 -15.35 7.02
N LYS A 17 -10.69 -14.91 6.90
CA LYS A 17 -9.64 -15.68 6.24
C LYS A 17 -9.39 -17.03 6.94
N ASP A 18 -9.39 -17.04 8.27
CA ASP A 18 -9.08 -18.23 9.06
C ASP A 18 -10.16 -19.31 8.99
N MET A 19 -11.40 -18.93 8.75
CA MET A 19 -12.52 -19.84 8.61
C MET A 19 -12.31 -20.88 7.50
N PHE A 20 -11.82 -20.45 6.33
CA PHE A 20 -11.64 -21.35 5.19
C PHE A 20 -10.53 -22.40 5.41
N PRO A 21 -9.30 -22.05 5.83
CA PRO A 21 -8.28 -23.04 6.17
C PRO A 21 -8.72 -24.00 7.27
N ARG A 22 -9.37 -23.51 8.33
CA ARG A 22 -9.90 -24.38 9.41
C ARG A 22 -10.91 -25.38 8.87
N TYR A 23 -11.87 -24.92 8.06
CA TYR A 23 -12.85 -25.80 7.43
C TYR A 23 -12.16 -26.87 6.57
N ARG A 24 -11.16 -26.50 5.78
CA ARG A 24 -10.42 -27.46 4.95
C ARG A 24 -9.67 -28.49 5.77
N VAL A 25 -9.02 -28.07 6.87
CA VAL A 25 -8.34 -29.01 7.78
C VAL A 25 -9.34 -29.96 8.42
N MET A 26 -10.50 -29.50 8.87
CA MET A 26 -11.55 -30.35 9.41
C MET A 26 -12.11 -31.34 8.37
N ARG A 27 -11.96 -31.05 7.09
CA ARG A 27 -12.31 -31.94 5.97
C ARG A 27 -11.17 -32.88 5.57
N GLY A 28 -10.08 -32.95 6.32
CA GLY A 28 -8.95 -33.83 6.10
C GLY A 28 -7.89 -33.31 5.10
N TYR A 29 -7.96 -32.05 4.70
CA TYR A 29 -6.95 -31.45 3.83
C TYR A 29 -5.76 -30.93 4.65
N HIS A 30 -4.56 -31.07 4.11
CA HIS A 30 -3.40 -30.33 4.60
C HIS A 30 -3.43 -28.91 4.00
N VAL A 31 -3.31 -27.88 4.86
CA VAL A 31 -3.31 -26.48 4.45
C VAL A 31 -2.08 -25.79 5.00
N VAL A 32 -1.17 -25.38 4.10
CA VAL A 32 -0.02 -24.55 4.46
C VAL A 32 -0.51 -23.13 4.77
N ARG A 33 -0.11 -22.61 5.94
CA ARG A 33 -0.53 -21.31 6.45
C ARG A 33 0.68 -20.46 6.75
N ARG A 34 1.18 -19.78 5.75
CA ARG A 34 2.35 -18.93 5.87
C ARG A 34 1.93 -17.49 6.09
N GLY A 35 2.50 -16.83 7.09
CA GLY A 35 2.38 -15.39 7.31
C GLY A 35 3.17 -14.59 6.29
N GLY A 36 2.92 -13.28 6.23
CA GLY A 36 3.68 -12.38 5.36
C GLY A 36 3.61 -10.93 5.86
N TRP A 37 4.72 -10.22 5.67
CA TRP A 37 4.89 -8.84 6.05
C TRP A 37 5.10 -7.98 4.80
N ASP A 38 4.16 -7.08 4.54
CA ASP A 38 4.32 -6.00 3.58
C ASP A 38 5.17 -4.89 4.22
N THR A 39 6.30 -4.58 3.62
CA THR A 39 7.38 -3.87 4.30
C THR A 39 7.93 -2.68 3.53
N HIS A 40 7.23 -2.18 2.52
CA HIS A 40 7.68 -1.06 1.70
C HIS A 40 6.51 -0.20 1.19
N GLY A 41 6.86 0.89 0.48
CA GLY A 41 5.91 1.84 -0.09
C GLY A 41 5.65 3.05 0.81
N LEU A 42 4.80 3.96 0.34
CA LEU A 42 4.49 5.24 0.96
C LEU A 42 4.14 5.17 2.46
N PRO A 43 3.38 4.20 2.97
CA PRO A 43 3.07 4.16 4.40
C PRO A 43 4.30 4.06 5.29
N VAL A 44 5.35 3.34 4.85
CA VAL A 44 6.61 3.22 5.59
C VAL A 44 7.41 4.50 5.50
N GLU A 45 7.50 5.08 4.30
CA GLU A 45 8.23 6.33 4.04
C GLU A 45 7.64 7.49 4.86
N ILE A 46 6.32 7.68 4.82
CA ILE A 46 5.62 8.75 5.56
C ILE A 46 5.83 8.62 7.08
N GLU A 47 5.87 7.41 7.61
CA GLU A 47 6.13 7.21 9.04
C GLU A 47 7.54 7.66 9.41
N VAL A 48 8.54 7.31 8.61
CA VAL A 48 9.93 7.73 8.83
C VAL A 48 10.11 9.24 8.59
N GLU A 49 9.45 9.82 7.57
CA GLU A 49 9.42 11.26 7.37
C GLU A 49 8.89 12.01 8.60
N ARG A 50 7.79 11.51 9.21
CA ARG A 50 7.24 12.08 10.45
C ARG A 50 8.22 12.01 11.62
N MET A 51 8.89 10.88 11.78
CA MET A 51 9.92 10.69 12.82
C MET A 51 11.07 11.68 12.67
N LEU A 52 11.46 12.00 11.42
CA LEU A 52 12.54 12.93 11.10
C LEU A 52 12.07 14.40 11.00
N GLY A 53 10.76 14.66 11.00
CA GLY A 53 10.20 15.99 10.81
C GLY A 53 10.30 16.50 9.36
N PHE A 54 10.42 15.60 8.38
CA PHE A 54 10.54 15.97 6.97
C PHE A 54 9.19 16.33 6.36
N THR A 55 9.21 17.31 5.46
CA THR A 55 8.03 17.82 4.76
C THR A 55 8.14 17.75 3.24
N SER A 56 9.31 17.42 2.72
CA SER A 56 9.57 17.33 1.28
C SER A 56 10.54 16.20 0.96
N LYS A 57 10.47 15.73 -0.29
CA LYS A 57 11.39 14.70 -0.81
C LYS A 57 12.84 15.18 -0.87
N ALA A 58 13.08 16.45 -1.16
CA ALA A 58 14.43 17.01 -1.18
C ALA A 58 15.17 16.80 0.16
N GLN A 59 14.47 16.87 1.29
CA GLN A 59 15.06 16.60 2.62
C GLN A 59 15.50 15.14 2.77
N ILE A 60 14.82 14.19 2.12
CA ILE A 60 15.24 12.78 2.10
C ILE A 60 16.55 12.63 1.32
N GLU A 61 16.66 13.29 0.17
CA GLU A 61 17.86 13.25 -0.66
C GLU A 61 19.06 13.88 0.06
N GLU A 62 18.85 15.02 0.73
CA GLU A 62 19.87 15.69 1.54
C GLU A 62 20.31 14.84 2.75
N TYR A 63 19.37 14.17 3.42
CA TYR A 63 19.66 13.28 4.54
C TYR A 63 20.46 12.05 4.10
N GLY A 64 20.29 11.62 2.86
CA GLY A 64 20.91 10.47 2.24
C GLY A 64 19.97 9.27 2.14
N ILE A 65 19.71 8.84 0.92
CA ILE A 65 18.77 7.75 0.59
C ILE A 65 19.09 6.46 1.33
N GLU A 66 20.37 6.10 1.44
CA GLU A 66 20.80 4.90 2.16
C GLU A 66 20.40 4.94 3.64
N ARG A 67 20.68 6.06 4.31
CA ARG A 67 20.32 6.26 5.73
C ARG A 67 18.82 6.22 5.94
N PHE A 68 18.07 6.85 5.05
CA PHE A 68 16.61 6.85 5.08
C PHE A 68 16.07 5.43 4.92
N ASN A 69 16.56 4.68 3.93
CA ASN A 69 16.16 3.29 3.71
C ASN A 69 16.49 2.37 4.90
N GLN A 70 17.62 2.59 5.58
CA GLN A 70 17.95 1.84 6.79
C GLN A 70 16.95 2.13 7.93
N LEU A 71 16.50 3.37 8.09
CA LEU A 71 15.46 3.72 9.05
C LEU A 71 14.11 3.09 8.68
N CYS A 72 13.73 3.11 7.40
CA CYS A 72 12.53 2.43 6.92
C CYS A 72 12.55 0.93 7.25
N ARG A 73 13.66 0.25 7.00
CA ARG A 73 13.83 -1.18 7.33
C ARG A 73 13.68 -1.47 8.82
N ARG A 74 14.16 -0.58 9.67
CA ARG A 74 14.02 -0.71 11.14
C ARG A 74 12.59 -0.43 11.59
N SER A 75 11.94 0.59 11.02
CA SER A 75 10.60 1.00 11.43
C SER A 75 9.54 -0.05 11.14
N VAL A 76 9.68 -0.79 10.03
CA VAL A 76 8.75 -1.85 9.64
C VAL A 76 8.53 -2.88 10.73
N PHE A 77 9.57 -3.22 11.48
CA PHE A 77 9.52 -4.26 12.52
C PHE A 77 9.15 -3.71 13.91
N ALA A 78 8.95 -2.40 14.04
CA ALA A 78 8.64 -1.78 15.34
C ALA A 78 7.35 -2.31 15.97
N TYR A 79 6.38 -2.71 15.18
CA TYR A 79 5.05 -3.17 15.64
C TYR A 79 4.82 -4.67 15.49
N ILE A 80 5.81 -5.43 15.05
CA ILE A 80 5.64 -6.88 14.82
C ILE A 80 5.13 -7.60 16.06
N GLN A 81 5.67 -7.32 17.22
CA GLN A 81 5.22 -7.96 18.47
C GLN A 81 3.75 -7.66 18.80
N ASP A 82 3.25 -6.46 18.47
CA ASP A 82 1.83 -6.14 18.64
C ASP A 82 0.95 -6.95 17.71
N TRP A 83 1.41 -7.16 16.48
CA TRP A 83 0.72 -7.97 15.48
C TRP A 83 0.74 -9.47 15.83
N GLU A 84 1.85 -9.98 16.34
CA GLU A 84 1.99 -11.36 16.80
C GLU A 84 1.06 -11.62 17.99
N ARG A 85 1.09 -10.77 19.02
CA ARG A 85 0.19 -10.84 20.17
C ARG A 85 -1.27 -10.81 19.78
N LEU A 86 -1.66 -9.93 18.83
CA LEU A 86 -3.02 -9.93 18.31
C LEU A 86 -3.37 -11.23 17.60
N THR A 87 -2.48 -11.75 16.78
CA THR A 87 -2.66 -12.98 16.01
C THR A 87 -2.90 -14.16 16.94
N GLU A 88 -2.11 -14.29 18.00
CA GLU A 88 -2.29 -15.30 19.05
C GLU A 88 -3.61 -15.11 19.80
N ARG A 89 -3.89 -13.88 20.24
CA ARG A 89 -5.10 -13.56 21.03
C ARG A 89 -6.40 -13.89 20.30
N ILE A 90 -6.46 -13.65 18.99
CA ILE A 90 -7.66 -13.98 18.18
C ILE A 90 -7.65 -15.44 17.72
N GLY A 91 -6.62 -16.20 18.05
CA GLY A 91 -6.48 -17.59 17.64
C GLY A 91 -6.38 -17.79 16.14
N TYR A 92 -5.81 -16.84 15.42
CA TYR A 92 -5.61 -16.94 13.97
C TYR A 92 -4.50 -17.95 13.65
N TRP A 93 -4.84 -19.02 12.96
CA TRP A 93 -3.91 -20.09 12.64
C TRP A 93 -3.02 -19.70 11.45
N VAL A 94 -1.89 -19.15 11.72
CA VAL A 94 -0.89 -18.78 10.71
C VAL A 94 0.49 -19.01 11.27
N ASP A 95 1.40 -19.51 10.44
CA ASP A 95 2.81 -19.61 10.77
C ASP A 95 3.47 -18.25 10.54
N LEU A 96 3.92 -17.64 11.64
CA LEU A 96 4.65 -16.36 11.62
C LEU A 96 6.17 -16.57 11.69
N GLN A 97 6.66 -17.78 12.05
CA GLN A 97 8.10 -18.06 12.14
C GLN A 97 8.71 -18.17 10.74
N ASP A 98 7.97 -18.75 9.78
CA ASP A 98 8.34 -18.81 8.37
C ASP A 98 7.61 -17.74 7.52
N ALA A 99 7.37 -16.57 8.12
CA ALA A 99 6.73 -15.47 7.40
C ALA A 99 7.63 -14.91 6.30
N TYR A 100 7.09 -14.68 5.10
CA TYR A 100 7.83 -13.97 4.07
C TYR A 100 7.84 -12.45 4.35
N VAL A 101 8.90 -11.80 3.92
CA VAL A 101 9.09 -10.35 4.05
C VAL A 101 9.36 -9.76 2.67
N THR A 102 8.55 -8.81 2.25
CA THR A 102 8.54 -8.35 0.86
C THR A 102 9.79 -7.57 0.43
N PHE A 103 10.62 -7.10 1.36
CA PHE A 103 11.90 -6.46 1.03
C PHE A 103 13.10 -7.41 0.96
N THR A 104 12.93 -8.71 1.25
CA THR A 104 14.03 -9.67 1.15
C THR A 104 14.36 -9.97 -0.31
N ASN A 105 15.64 -10.26 -0.57
CA ASN A 105 16.09 -10.54 -1.94
C ASN A 105 15.37 -11.73 -2.55
N ASP A 106 15.13 -12.80 -1.80
CA ASP A 106 14.43 -14.01 -2.29
C ASP A 106 13.00 -13.69 -2.76
N TYR A 107 12.30 -12.82 -2.01
CA TYR A 107 10.98 -12.35 -2.42
C TYR A 107 11.06 -11.48 -3.68
N ILE A 108 11.96 -10.52 -3.72
CA ILE A 108 12.17 -9.63 -4.85
C ILE A 108 12.54 -10.42 -6.11
N GLU A 109 13.45 -11.39 -5.99
CA GLU A 109 13.85 -12.26 -7.10
C GLU A 109 12.66 -13.06 -7.65
N SER A 110 11.83 -13.61 -6.77
CA SER A 110 10.62 -14.32 -7.15
C SER A 110 9.65 -13.43 -7.94
N VAL A 111 9.45 -12.17 -7.49
CA VAL A 111 8.61 -11.19 -8.20
C VAL A 111 9.20 -10.87 -9.58
N TRP A 112 10.50 -10.63 -9.67
CA TRP A 112 11.17 -10.36 -10.94
C TRP A 112 11.09 -11.56 -11.90
N TRP A 113 11.19 -12.77 -11.38
CA TRP A 113 10.99 -13.98 -12.19
C TRP A 113 9.57 -14.03 -12.78
N ILE A 114 8.54 -13.74 -11.97
CA ILE A 114 7.14 -13.70 -12.44
C ILE A 114 6.99 -12.62 -13.52
N LEU A 115 7.50 -11.41 -13.30
CA LEU A 115 7.45 -10.33 -14.28
C LEU A 115 8.12 -10.72 -15.60
N LYS A 116 9.26 -11.41 -15.53
CA LYS A 116 9.94 -11.96 -16.71
C LYS A 116 9.06 -12.95 -17.48
N GLN A 117 8.34 -13.85 -16.79
CA GLN A 117 7.41 -14.77 -17.42
C GLN A 117 6.26 -14.03 -18.12
N LEU A 118 5.70 -13.01 -17.47
CA LEU A 118 4.64 -12.18 -18.05
C LEU A 118 5.14 -11.41 -19.28
N TRP A 119 6.34 -10.88 -19.23
CA TRP A 119 6.98 -10.20 -20.35
C TRP A 119 7.17 -11.14 -21.55
N GLN A 120 7.72 -12.34 -21.33
CA GLN A 120 7.92 -13.32 -22.36
C GLN A 120 6.60 -13.76 -23.03
N LYS A 121 5.52 -13.81 -22.25
CA LYS A 121 4.16 -14.10 -22.75
C LYS A 121 3.48 -12.89 -23.39
N LYS A 122 4.14 -11.73 -23.50
CA LYS A 122 3.60 -10.47 -24.02
C LYS A 122 2.33 -9.98 -23.28
N LEU A 123 2.21 -10.33 -21.99
CA LEU A 123 1.11 -9.90 -21.14
C LEU A 123 1.43 -8.58 -20.40
N LEU A 124 2.68 -8.14 -20.43
CA LEU A 124 3.12 -6.87 -19.88
C LEU A 124 3.26 -5.87 -21.03
N TYR A 125 2.56 -4.74 -20.94
CA TYR A 125 2.56 -3.68 -21.95
C TYR A 125 2.57 -2.32 -21.30
N GLN A 126 3.03 -1.29 -22.02
CA GLN A 126 2.96 0.09 -21.61
C GLN A 126 1.58 0.67 -21.91
N GLY A 127 0.94 1.28 -20.92
CA GLY A 127 -0.37 1.87 -21.06
C GLY A 127 -0.49 3.16 -20.25
N PHE A 128 -1.57 3.91 -20.51
CA PHE A 128 -1.88 5.14 -19.78
C PHE A 128 -3.13 4.94 -18.93
N LYS A 129 -3.11 5.47 -17.72
CA LYS A 129 -4.24 5.47 -16.81
C LYS A 129 -4.30 6.80 -16.08
N ILE A 130 -5.50 7.38 -15.96
CA ILE A 130 -5.73 8.56 -15.13
C ILE A 130 -5.75 8.12 -13.68
N LEU A 131 -4.86 8.67 -12.88
CA LEU A 131 -4.72 8.39 -11.46
C LEU A 131 -4.57 9.71 -10.68
N PRO A 132 -5.04 9.77 -9.42
CA PRO A 132 -4.67 10.84 -8.52
C PRO A 132 -3.15 10.90 -8.35
N TYR A 133 -2.60 12.10 -8.32
CA TYR A 133 -1.16 12.33 -8.17
C TYR A 133 -0.91 13.26 -6.99
N CYS A 134 0.00 12.90 -6.11
CA CYS A 134 0.41 13.73 -4.99
C CYS A 134 1.67 14.55 -5.37
N PRO A 135 1.57 15.90 -5.48
CA PRO A 135 2.73 16.72 -5.82
C PRO A 135 3.78 16.79 -4.69
N ARG A 136 3.39 16.50 -3.44
CA ARG A 136 4.32 16.44 -2.31
C ARG A 136 5.18 15.16 -2.34
N CYS A 137 4.53 14.02 -2.56
CA CYS A 137 5.21 12.71 -2.59
C CYS A 137 5.76 12.39 -4.00
N GLU A 138 5.40 13.19 -5.01
CA GLU A 138 5.80 13.02 -6.41
C GLU A 138 5.47 11.63 -6.97
N THR A 139 4.32 11.08 -6.56
CA THR A 139 3.88 9.76 -6.99
C THR A 139 2.37 9.68 -7.15
N SER A 140 1.91 8.69 -7.92
CA SER A 140 0.50 8.35 -8.04
C SER A 140 -0.01 7.73 -6.74
N LEU A 141 -1.27 8.03 -6.40
CA LEU A 141 -1.93 7.52 -5.20
C LEU A 141 -2.87 6.37 -5.55
N SER A 142 -2.93 5.39 -4.66
CA SER A 142 -3.98 4.39 -4.66
C SER A 142 -5.31 4.95 -4.12
N SER A 143 -6.42 4.27 -4.42
CA SER A 143 -7.73 4.66 -3.89
C SER A 143 -7.77 4.69 -2.35
N HIS A 144 -7.01 3.81 -1.70
CA HIS A 144 -6.92 3.74 -0.24
C HIS A 144 -6.18 4.96 0.33
N GLU A 145 -5.05 5.32 -0.24
CA GLU A 145 -4.27 6.49 0.17
C GLU A 145 -5.06 7.78 -0.04
N MET A 146 -5.76 7.89 -1.16
CA MET A 146 -6.62 9.04 -1.46
C MET A 146 -7.75 9.19 -0.43
N SER A 147 -8.39 8.09 0.00
CA SER A 147 -9.50 8.13 0.95
C SER A 147 -9.12 8.68 2.33
N LEU A 148 -7.85 8.62 2.70
CA LEU A 148 -7.35 9.15 3.97
C LEU A 148 -7.06 10.65 3.95
N GLY A 149 -7.05 11.28 2.78
CA GLY A 149 -6.66 12.67 2.57
C GLY A 149 -7.82 13.67 2.42
N TYR A 150 -9.07 13.22 2.49
CA TYR A 150 -10.21 14.11 2.32
C TYR A 150 -10.37 15.07 3.49
N HIS A 151 -10.42 16.37 3.17
CA HIS A 151 -10.76 17.44 4.10
C HIS A 151 -11.42 18.59 3.36
N GLU A 152 -12.20 19.42 4.08
CA GLU A 152 -12.82 20.59 3.50
C GLU A 152 -11.79 21.69 3.24
N VAL A 153 -11.75 22.17 1.99
CA VAL A 153 -10.91 23.29 1.58
C VAL A 153 -11.75 24.37 0.91
N ARG A 154 -11.33 25.64 1.02
CA ARG A 154 -11.88 26.74 0.24
C ARG A 154 -10.90 27.11 -0.85
N GLU A 155 -11.30 26.86 -2.09
CA GLU A 155 -10.51 27.19 -3.26
C GLU A 155 -11.31 28.05 -4.24
N ARG A 156 -10.60 28.80 -5.09
CA ARG A 156 -11.23 29.50 -6.21
C ARG A 156 -11.51 28.48 -7.30
N ALA A 157 -12.79 28.29 -7.62
CA ALA A 157 -13.21 27.53 -8.79
C ALA A 157 -13.43 28.48 -9.97
N ILE A 158 -13.07 28.04 -11.15
CA ILE A 158 -13.34 28.74 -12.41
C ILE A 158 -14.33 27.90 -13.18
N THR A 159 -15.44 28.51 -13.58
CA THR A 159 -16.39 27.91 -14.52
C THR A 159 -16.27 28.65 -15.85
N ALA A 160 -15.78 27.97 -16.87
CA ALA A 160 -15.67 28.54 -18.21
C ALA A 160 -16.96 28.32 -18.99
N LYS A 161 -17.37 29.36 -19.72
CA LYS A 161 -18.56 29.35 -20.60
C LYS A 161 -18.13 29.22 -22.06
N PHE A 162 -18.44 28.10 -22.67
CA PHE A 162 -18.13 27.83 -24.07
C PHE A 162 -19.40 27.96 -24.93
N PRO A 163 -19.48 28.95 -25.85
CA PRO A 163 -20.61 29.06 -26.76
C PRO A 163 -20.63 27.88 -27.74
N LEU A 164 -21.79 27.38 -28.05
CA LEU A 164 -21.96 26.40 -29.12
C LEU A 164 -21.98 27.12 -30.50
N SER A 165 -21.42 26.45 -31.51
CA SER A 165 -21.33 26.98 -32.87
C SER A 165 -22.62 26.83 -33.70
N ASP A 166 -23.71 26.48 -33.06
CA ASP A 166 -25.02 26.23 -33.69
C ASP A 166 -25.84 27.50 -34.04
N GLY A 167 -25.31 28.69 -33.71
CA GLY A 167 -25.98 29.96 -33.95
C GLY A 167 -27.10 30.31 -32.96
N GLU A 168 -27.46 29.40 -32.06
CA GLU A 168 -28.40 29.63 -30.97
C GLU A 168 -27.58 30.04 -29.71
N ASN A 169 -28.09 30.98 -28.94
CA ASN A 169 -27.38 31.50 -27.75
C ASN A 169 -27.26 30.46 -26.62
N ARG A 170 -26.74 29.27 -26.96
CA ARG A 170 -26.49 28.14 -26.07
C ARG A 170 -25.00 28.02 -25.72
N PHE A 171 -24.71 27.47 -24.55
CA PHE A 171 -23.31 27.28 -24.10
C PHE A 171 -23.18 26.06 -23.18
N ILE A 172 -21.96 25.51 -23.10
CA ILE A 172 -21.56 24.50 -22.13
C ILE A 172 -20.77 25.20 -21.02
N LEU A 173 -21.03 24.81 -19.78
CA LEU A 173 -20.23 25.19 -18.60
C LEU A 173 -19.25 24.06 -18.29
N ALA A 174 -17.98 24.38 -18.06
CA ALA A 174 -16.95 23.43 -17.67
C ALA A 174 -16.03 24.03 -16.61
#